data_a0cb78f71ad3ef086daa6839a88704d1
#
_entry.id   a0cb78f71ad3ef086daa6839a88704d1
#
_cell.length_a   1.000
_cell.length_b   1.000
_cell.length_c   1.000
_cell.angle_alpha   90.00
_cell.angle_beta   90.00
_cell.angle_gamma   90.00
#
_symmetry.space_group_name_H-M   'P 1'
#
loop_
_entity.id
_entity.type
_entity.pdbx_description
1 polymer ?
#
loop_
_entity_poly.entity_id
_entity_poly.type
_entity_poly.pdbx_seq_one_letter_code
_entity_poly.pdbx_strand_id
1 'polypeptide(L)'
;MSATNEPTRIDRYGARCIVIDEQDAVLFIGRSATAERPARWFLPGGGIDPGETPLDAAVRELFEETGLRVDPGDVAGPVARRSFSRARDGAVFTQDNYLFFIRVERFQPRVSGGDPYELDLEFRWIGVDELAAAEGHDAPFDPLLHLIKRLIAGDVPAAPLRLVPAGSRTADTSVS
;
A
#
# COMPACT_ATOMS: atom_id res chain seq x y z
N MET A 1 23.07 -37.83 2.83
CA MET A 1 23.27 -36.37 3.07
C MET A 1 22.12 -35.65 2.37
N SER A 2 21.08 -35.30 3.13
CA SER A 2 19.95 -34.55 2.58
C SER A 2 20.36 -33.09 2.47
N ALA A 3 20.53 -32.60 1.26
CA ALA A 3 20.64 -31.16 1.01
C ALA A 3 19.33 -30.53 1.47
N THR A 4 19.36 -29.75 2.53
CA THR A 4 18.28 -28.84 2.92
C THR A 4 18.13 -27.84 1.79
N ASN A 5 17.15 -28.05 0.92
CA ASN A 5 16.81 -27.12 -0.15
C ASN A 5 16.16 -25.91 0.53
N GLU A 6 16.95 -24.89 0.85
CA GLU A 6 16.40 -23.64 1.36
C GLU A 6 15.48 -23.04 0.29
N PRO A 7 14.30 -22.54 0.67
CA PRO A 7 13.37 -21.98 -0.30
C PRO A 7 13.99 -20.74 -0.95
N THR A 8 13.83 -20.62 -2.26
CA THR A 8 14.26 -19.42 -3.00
C THR A 8 13.53 -18.21 -2.44
N ARG A 9 14.28 -17.19 -2.03
CA ARG A 9 13.72 -15.92 -1.53
C ARG A 9 13.64 -14.92 -2.67
N ILE A 10 12.47 -14.31 -2.84
CA ILE A 10 12.20 -13.27 -3.81
C ILE A 10 11.70 -12.04 -3.06
N ASP A 11 12.53 -11.02 -2.99
CA ASP A 11 12.21 -9.76 -2.33
C ASP A 11 11.72 -8.74 -3.36
N ARG A 12 10.60 -8.09 -3.08
CA ARG A 12 10.03 -7.01 -3.88
C ARG A 12 9.86 -5.77 -3.02
N TYR A 13 10.13 -4.63 -3.62
CA TYR A 13 9.93 -3.33 -3.01
C TYR A 13 8.84 -2.57 -3.74
N GLY A 14 7.98 -1.90 -3.00
CA GLY A 14 6.90 -1.10 -3.54
C GLY A 14 6.75 0.21 -2.79
N ALA A 15 6.04 1.15 -3.42
CA ALA A 15 5.68 2.43 -2.84
C ALA A 15 4.18 2.66 -3.04
N ARG A 16 3.48 3.11 -1.99
CA ARG A 16 2.05 3.36 -2.00
C ARG A 16 1.72 4.68 -1.34
N CYS A 17 0.63 5.30 -1.78
CA CYS A 17 0.15 6.56 -1.24
C CYS A 17 -1.13 6.36 -0.41
N ILE A 18 -1.16 6.90 0.80
CA ILE A 18 -2.36 7.17 1.56
C ILE A 18 -2.86 8.53 1.09
N VAL A 19 -3.87 8.54 0.23
CA VAL A 19 -4.48 9.75 -0.33
C VAL A 19 -5.74 10.04 0.46
N ILE A 20 -5.79 11.19 1.13
CA ILE A 20 -6.91 11.61 1.98
C ILE A 20 -7.48 12.91 1.42
N ASP A 21 -8.79 12.96 1.24
CA ASP A 21 -9.47 14.17 0.77
C ASP A 21 -9.86 15.14 1.90
N GLU A 22 -10.50 16.24 1.53
CA GLU A 22 -10.95 17.27 2.48
C GLU A 22 -12.10 16.81 3.39
N GLN A 23 -12.73 15.65 3.09
CA GLN A 23 -13.80 15.04 3.88
C GLN A 23 -13.30 13.88 4.75
N ASP A 24 -11.97 13.72 4.88
CA ASP A 24 -11.32 12.63 5.61
C ASP A 24 -11.61 11.22 5.05
N ALA A 25 -11.94 11.14 3.75
CA ALA A 25 -12.04 9.88 3.05
C ALA A 25 -10.71 9.49 2.41
N VAL A 26 -10.41 8.19 2.42
CA VAL A 26 -9.19 7.60 1.85
C VAL A 26 -9.51 7.00 0.49
N LEU A 27 -8.65 7.26 -0.50
CA LEU A 27 -8.78 6.65 -1.82
C LEU A 27 -8.23 5.23 -1.80
N PHE A 28 -9.07 4.29 -2.21
CA PHE A 28 -8.69 2.92 -2.54
C PHE A 28 -8.93 2.65 -4.01
N ILE A 29 -8.07 1.81 -4.58
CA ILE A 29 -8.20 1.25 -5.91
C ILE A 29 -8.36 -0.25 -5.81
N GLY A 30 -9.02 -0.87 -6.78
CA GLY A 30 -9.19 -2.31 -6.73
C GLY A 30 -10.31 -2.81 -7.60
N ARG A 31 -10.93 -3.87 -7.15
CA ARG A 31 -12.05 -4.52 -7.86
C ARG A 31 -13.07 -5.02 -6.87
N SER A 32 -14.33 -4.83 -7.19
CA SER A 32 -15.45 -5.39 -6.44
C SER A 32 -15.48 -6.92 -6.52
N ALA A 33 -16.15 -7.54 -5.56
CA ALA A 33 -16.38 -8.98 -5.57
C ALA A 33 -17.23 -9.38 -6.79
N THR A 34 -16.92 -10.56 -7.31
CA THR A 34 -17.77 -11.26 -8.29
C THR A 34 -18.15 -12.63 -7.73
N ALA A 35 -19.00 -13.38 -8.44
CA ALA A 35 -19.33 -14.76 -8.05
C ALA A 35 -18.09 -15.68 -7.94
N GLU A 36 -17.01 -15.34 -8.63
CA GLU A 36 -15.80 -16.16 -8.75
C GLU A 36 -14.61 -15.61 -7.96
N ARG A 37 -14.66 -14.35 -7.51
CA ARG A 37 -13.53 -13.67 -6.88
C ARG A 37 -14.00 -12.76 -5.73
N PRO A 38 -13.31 -12.75 -4.58
CA PRO A 38 -13.55 -11.78 -3.53
C PRO A 38 -13.14 -10.37 -4.00
N ALA A 39 -13.71 -9.36 -3.37
CA ALA A 39 -13.27 -7.98 -3.54
C ALA A 39 -11.79 -7.83 -3.16
N ARG A 40 -11.10 -6.92 -3.85
CA ARG A 40 -9.71 -6.56 -3.55
C ARG A 40 -9.53 -5.06 -3.66
N TRP A 41 -9.15 -4.43 -2.57
CA TRP A 41 -8.92 -3.00 -2.46
C TRP A 41 -7.54 -2.73 -1.89
N PHE A 42 -6.79 -1.80 -2.46
CA PHE A 42 -5.46 -1.40 -2.00
C PHE A 42 -5.30 0.11 -2.08
N LEU A 43 -4.28 0.61 -1.37
CA LEU A 43 -3.81 1.97 -1.56
C LEU A 43 -3.18 2.10 -2.96
N PRO A 44 -3.34 3.25 -3.65
CA PRO A 44 -2.64 3.53 -4.91
C PRO A 44 -1.15 3.32 -4.78
N GLY A 45 -0.53 2.70 -5.79
CA GLY A 45 0.90 2.48 -5.83
C GLY A 45 1.29 1.11 -6.34
N GLY A 46 2.58 0.91 -6.62
CA GLY A 46 3.10 -0.29 -7.24
C GLY A 46 4.57 -0.55 -6.94
N GLY A 47 5.25 -1.19 -7.88
CA GLY A 47 6.65 -1.54 -7.77
C GLY A 47 7.59 -0.35 -7.90
N ILE A 48 8.76 -0.46 -7.28
CA ILE A 48 9.86 0.49 -7.45
C ILE A 48 10.74 -0.02 -8.58
N ASP A 49 10.92 0.77 -9.63
CA ASP A 49 11.74 0.41 -10.77
C ASP A 49 13.25 0.56 -10.46
N PRO A 50 14.13 -0.16 -11.19
CA PRO A 50 15.56 -0.03 -11.01
C PRO A 50 16.05 1.43 -11.18
N GLY A 51 16.70 1.95 -10.13
CA GLY A 51 17.21 3.32 -10.11
C GLY A 51 16.22 4.39 -9.68
N GLU A 52 14.98 4.03 -9.42
CA GLU A 52 13.94 4.91 -8.94
C GLU A 52 13.98 5.02 -7.39
N THR A 53 13.70 6.20 -6.85
CA THR A 53 13.50 6.32 -5.41
C THR A 53 12.09 5.86 -5.01
N PRO A 54 11.86 5.44 -3.76
CA PRO A 54 10.50 5.11 -3.32
C PRO A 54 9.49 6.25 -3.49
N LEU A 55 9.91 7.51 -3.35
CA LEU A 55 9.04 8.67 -3.56
C LEU A 55 8.69 8.85 -5.03
N ASP A 56 9.68 8.72 -5.94
CA ASP A 56 9.43 8.82 -7.38
C ASP A 56 8.46 7.73 -7.85
N ALA A 57 8.64 6.49 -7.35
CA ALA A 57 7.72 5.39 -7.63
C ALA A 57 6.31 5.70 -7.13
N ALA A 58 6.16 6.22 -5.90
CA ALA A 58 4.86 6.58 -5.35
C ALA A 58 4.14 7.64 -6.20
N VAL A 59 4.87 8.67 -6.64
CA VAL A 59 4.32 9.76 -7.47
C VAL A 59 3.96 9.27 -8.87
N ARG A 60 4.82 8.46 -9.50
CA ARG A 60 4.57 7.86 -10.83
C ARG A 60 3.34 6.97 -10.80
N GLU A 61 3.29 6.02 -9.88
CA GLU A 61 2.18 5.07 -9.73
C GLU A 61 0.86 5.79 -9.42
N LEU A 62 0.91 6.80 -8.55
CA LEU A 62 -0.26 7.61 -8.23
C LEU A 62 -0.83 8.27 -9.47
N PHE A 63 0.03 8.80 -10.35
CA PHE A 63 -0.41 9.37 -11.62
C PHE A 63 -0.94 8.29 -12.58
N GLU A 64 -0.23 7.18 -12.75
CA GLU A 64 -0.61 6.10 -13.69
C GLU A 64 -1.95 5.48 -13.30
N GLU A 65 -2.15 5.18 -12.03
CA GLU A 65 -3.35 4.52 -11.53
C GLU A 65 -4.55 5.47 -11.33
N THR A 66 -4.33 6.77 -11.05
CA THR A 66 -5.43 7.68 -10.68
C THR A 66 -5.55 8.94 -11.52
N GLY A 67 -4.53 9.24 -12.35
CA GLY A 67 -4.44 10.47 -13.11
C GLY A 67 -4.06 11.70 -12.27
N LEU A 68 -3.86 11.54 -10.96
CA LEU A 68 -3.50 12.64 -10.07
C LEU A 68 -2.03 13.04 -10.26
N ARG A 69 -1.80 14.30 -10.64
CA ARG A 69 -0.46 14.89 -10.68
C ARG A 69 -0.19 15.64 -9.40
N VAL A 70 0.91 15.30 -8.74
CA VAL A 70 1.36 15.95 -7.51
C VAL A 70 2.81 16.37 -7.63
N ASP A 71 3.18 17.43 -6.92
CA ASP A 71 4.59 17.76 -6.72
C ASP A 71 5.15 16.79 -5.66
N PRO A 72 6.32 16.16 -5.87
CA PRO A 72 6.95 15.32 -4.87
C PRO A 72 7.16 16.02 -3.52
N GLY A 73 7.32 17.35 -3.53
CA GLY A 73 7.44 18.17 -2.32
C GLY A 73 6.17 18.24 -1.46
N ASP A 74 5.01 17.95 -2.04
CA ASP A 74 3.72 17.92 -1.32
C ASP A 74 3.42 16.54 -0.70
N VAL A 75 4.22 15.53 -1.04
CA VAL A 75 4.04 14.16 -0.56
C VAL A 75 4.88 13.92 0.68
N ALA A 76 4.23 13.70 1.80
CA ALA A 76 4.90 13.43 3.07
C ALA A 76 5.35 11.96 3.18
N GLY A 77 6.53 11.74 3.72
CA GLY A 77 6.96 10.40 4.07
C GLY A 77 8.37 10.00 3.63
N PRO A 78 8.66 8.70 3.71
CA PRO A 78 7.69 7.63 4.06
C PRO A 78 7.17 7.74 5.49
N VAL A 79 5.86 7.67 5.68
CA VAL A 79 5.21 7.74 6.99
C VAL A 79 5.15 6.38 7.69
N ALA A 80 5.22 5.30 6.90
CA ALA A 80 5.27 3.95 7.42
C ALA A 80 5.96 2.98 6.43
N ARG A 81 6.30 1.79 6.93
CA ARG A 81 6.71 0.62 6.15
C ARG A 81 5.85 -0.57 6.54
N ARG A 82 5.45 -1.34 5.55
CA ARG A 82 4.68 -2.56 5.72
C ARG A 82 5.36 -3.70 4.96
N SER A 83 5.74 -4.75 5.70
CA SER A 83 6.33 -5.95 5.13
C SER A 83 5.38 -7.13 5.29
N PHE A 84 5.27 -7.95 4.27
CA PHE A 84 4.59 -9.23 4.36
C PHE A 84 5.32 -10.28 3.53
N SER A 85 5.24 -11.53 3.96
CA SER A 85 5.84 -12.66 3.27
C SER A 85 4.79 -13.73 2.99
N ARG A 86 4.91 -14.38 1.84
CA ARG A 86 4.04 -15.47 1.41
C ARG A 86 4.86 -16.58 0.79
N ALA A 87 4.66 -17.80 1.28
CA ALA A 87 5.22 -18.98 0.63
C ALA A 87 4.32 -19.44 -0.51
N ARG A 88 4.89 -19.69 -1.68
CA ARG A 88 4.21 -20.23 -2.84
C ARG A 88 5.21 -20.98 -3.73
N ASP A 89 4.82 -22.18 -4.20
CA ASP A 89 5.58 -22.97 -5.18
C ASP A 89 7.06 -23.22 -4.78
N GLY A 90 7.33 -23.45 -3.49
CA GLY A 90 8.67 -23.69 -2.97
C GLY A 90 9.54 -22.42 -2.84
N ALA A 91 8.98 -21.23 -3.07
CA ALA A 91 9.65 -19.97 -2.86
C ALA A 91 8.97 -19.14 -1.76
N VAL A 92 9.73 -18.25 -1.11
CA VAL A 92 9.23 -17.25 -0.18
C VAL A 92 9.29 -15.88 -0.86
N PHE A 93 8.12 -15.30 -1.10
CA PHE A 93 7.99 -13.94 -1.61
C PHE A 93 7.85 -12.98 -0.44
N THR A 94 8.75 -12.02 -0.34
CA THR A 94 8.67 -10.92 0.61
C THR A 94 8.36 -9.65 -0.16
N GLN A 95 7.41 -8.87 0.31
CA GLN A 95 7.12 -7.55 -0.22
C GLN A 95 7.23 -6.50 0.88
N ASP A 96 8.09 -5.52 0.65
CA ASP A 96 8.28 -4.33 1.49
C ASP A 96 7.68 -3.12 0.78
N ASN A 97 6.67 -2.50 1.40
CA ASN A 97 6.05 -1.30 0.88
C ASN A 97 6.41 -0.08 1.75
N TYR A 98 6.83 0.99 1.09
CA TYR A 98 6.94 2.32 1.68
C TYR A 98 5.59 3.01 1.54
N LEU A 99 5.05 3.55 2.63
CA LEU A 99 3.79 4.28 2.61
C LEU A 99 4.07 5.78 2.70
N PHE A 100 3.55 6.51 1.73
CA PHE A 100 3.58 7.97 1.66
C PHE A 100 2.19 8.53 1.93
N PHE A 101 2.09 9.83 2.19
CA PHE A 101 0.84 10.48 2.53
C PHE A 101 0.70 11.80 1.76
N ILE A 102 -0.51 12.06 1.27
CA ILE A 102 -0.89 13.35 0.70
C ILE A 102 -2.35 13.68 1.01
N ARG A 103 -2.61 14.95 1.29
CA ARG A 103 -3.97 15.49 1.31
C ARG A 103 -4.28 16.19 -0.02
N VAL A 104 -5.49 15.97 -0.50
CA VAL A 104 -5.95 16.49 -1.78
C VAL A 104 -7.39 17.00 -1.67
N GLU A 105 -7.82 17.84 -2.58
CA GLU A 105 -9.25 18.01 -2.85
C GLU A 105 -9.78 16.78 -3.57
N ARG A 106 -11.00 16.35 -3.24
CA ARG A 106 -11.62 15.18 -3.87
C ARG A 106 -11.69 15.37 -5.38
N PHE A 107 -11.23 14.38 -6.10
CA PHE A 107 -11.23 14.35 -7.56
C PHE A 107 -11.87 13.07 -8.09
N GLN A 108 -12.15 13.02 -9.39
CA GLN A 108 -12.60 11.82 -10.08
C GLN A 108 -11.37 11.05 -10.59
N PRO A 109 -10.98 9.94 -9.97
CA PRO A 109 -9.81 9.19 -10.41
C PRO A 109 -10.03 8.58 -11.81
N ARG A 110 -8.96 8.52 -12.59
CA ARG A 110 -8.95 7.88 -13.91
C ARG A 110 -7.60 7.23 -14.12
N VAL A 111 -7.59 5.97 -14.56
CA VAL A 111 -6.36 5.31 -14.99
C VAL A 111 -5.74 6.09 -16.14
N SER A 112 -4.48 6.44 -16.00
CA SER A 112 -3.67 7.14 -17.00
C SER A 112 -2.48 6.30 -17.49
N GLY A 113 -2.21 5.17 -16.82
CA GLY A 113 -1.18 4.20 -17.19
C GLY A 113 -1.55 3.36 -18.40
N GLY A 114 -0.55 2.71 -18.97
CA GLY A 114 -0.69 1.85 -20.15
C GLY A 114 -0.79 0.37 -19.85
N ASP A 115 -0.80 -0.06 -18.59
CA ASP A 115 -0.91 -1.47 -18.25
C ASP A 115 -2.36 -1.95 -18.43
N PRO A 116 -2.61 -2.99 -19.27
CA PRO A 116 -3.94 -3.56 -19.45
C PRO A 116 -4.63 -4.00 -18.13
N TYR A 117 -3.84 -4.33 -17.11
CA TYR A 117 -4.37 -4.70 -15.78
C TYR A 117 -5.03 -3.53 -15.03
N GLU A 118 -4.63 -2.31 -15.34
CA GLU A 118 -5.14 -1.10 -14.68
C GLU A 118 -6.48 -0.63 -15.27
N LEU A 119 -6.77 -1.01 -16.51
CA LEU A 119 -7.99 -0.58 -17.22
C LEU A 119 -9.30 -1.02 -16.55
N ASP A 120 -9.26 -2.07 -15.73
CA ASP A 120 -10.41 -2.60 -15.00
C ASP A 120 -10.44 -2.18 -13.53
N LEU A 121 -9.61 -1.20 -13.12
CA LEU A 121 -9.59 -0.73 -11.74
C LEU A 121 -10.81 0.12 -11.43
N GLU A 122 -11.41 -0.16 -10.30
CA GLU A 122 -12.46 0.63 -9.68
C GLU A 122 -11.84 1.52 -8.59
N PHE A 123 -12.50 2.62 -8.28
CA PHE A 123 -12.06 3.58 -7.28
C PHE A 123 -13.12 3.74 -6.20
N ARG A 124 -12.68 3.83 -4.94
CA ARG A 124 -13.54 4.09 -3.81
C ARG A 124 -12.91 5.11 -2.87
N TRP A 125 -13.65 6.15 -2.58
CA TRP A 125 -13.37 7.02 -1.45
C TRP A 125 -14.12 6.48 -0.25
N ILE A 126 -13.39 6.05 0.77
CA ILE A 126 -13.95 5.38 1.95
C ILE A 126 -13.69 6.28 3.16
N GLY A 127 -14.77 6.69 3.83
CA GLY A 127 -14.66 7.46 5.06
C GLY A 127 -13.98 6.68 6.17
N VAL A 128 -13.29 7.38 7.05
CA VAL A 128 -12.50 6.75 8.13
C VAL A 128 -13.34 5.85 9.04
N ASP A 129 -14.61 6.19 9.24
CA ASP A 129 -15.52 5.39 10.07
C ASP A 129 -15.97 4.09 9.38
N GLU A 130 -15.91 4.05 8.04
CA GLU A 130 -16.25 2.86 7.24
C GLU A 130 -15.04 1.96 6.98
N LEU A 131 -13.83 2.47 7.20
CA LEU A 131 -12.59 1.75 6.89
C LEU A 131 -12.47 0.41 7.63
N ALA A 132 -13.01 0.31 8.85
CA ALA A 132 -12.99 -0.93 9.63
C ALA A 132 -13.83 -2.05 9.01
N ALA A 133 -14.82 -1.70 8.18
CA ALA A 133 -15.70 -2.62 7.47
C ALA A 133 -15.26 -2.87 6.01
N ALA A 134 -14.20 -2.20 5.53
CA ALA A 134 -13.72 -2.35 4.16
C ALA A 134 -13.11 -3.75 3.95
N GLU A 135 -13.59 -4.43 2.93
CA GLU A 135 -13.07 -5.74 2.53
C GLU A 135 -11.91 -5.57 1.53
N GLY A 136 -10.88 -6.41 1.63
CA GLY A 136 -9.80 -6.48 0.66
C GLY A 136 -8.41 -6.69 1.25
N HIS A 137 -7.41 -6.80 0.36
CA HIS A 137 -6.04 -7.20 0.72
C HIS A 137 -5.27 -6.15 1.53
N ASP A 138 -5.55 -4.89 1.27
CA ASP A 138 -5.05 -3.75 2.05
C ASP A 138 -6.16 -3.12 2.87
N ALA A 139 -7.25 -3.89 3.09
CA ALA A 139 -8.26 -3.48 4.05
C ALA A 139 -7.56 -3.03 5.33
N PRO A 140 -8.03 -1.96 5.95
CA PRO A 140 -7.37 -1.41 7.11
C PRO A 140 -7.32 -2.48 8.20
N PHE A 141 -6.15 -3.00 8.44
CA PHE A 141 -5.88 -3.68 9.70
C PHE A 141 -5.56 -2.61 10.75
N ASP A 142 -5.76 -2.93 12.00
CA ASP A 142 -5.70 -1.95 13.10
C ASP A 142 -4.52 -0.95 13.03
N PRO A 143 -3.27 -1.36 12.75
CA PRO A 143 -2.16 -0.42 12.65
C PRO A 143 -2.27 0.59 11.49
N LEU A 144 -2.81 0.19 10.33
CA LEU A 144 -3.01 1.11 9.21
C LEU A 144 -4.15 2.10 9.51
N LEU A 145 -5.25 1.62 10.05
CA LEU A 145 -6.37 2.47 10.46
C LEU A 145 -5.93 3.49 11.52
N HIS A 146 -5.10 3.06 12.48
CA HIS A 146 -4.56 3.95 13.49
C HIS A 146 -3.67 5.04 12.87
N LEU A 147 -2.79 4.67 11.93
CA LEU A 147 -1.98 5.64 11.18
C LEU A 147 -2.86 6.63 10.42
N ILE A 148 -3.88 6.15 9.68
CA ILE A 148 -4.80 7.02 8.93
C ILE A 148 -5.46 8.03 9.86
N LYS A 149 -5.96 7.62 11.02
CA LYS A 149 -6.56 8.52 12.02
C LYS A 149 -5.58 9.58 12.52
N ARG A 150 -4.31 9.22 12.74
CA ARG A 150 -3.25 10.18 13.09
C ARG A 150 -3.02 11.20 11.98
N LEU A 151 -2.91 10.74 10.72
CA LEU A 151 -2.71 11.61 9.57
C LEU A 151 -3.88 12.60 9.38
N ILE A 152 -5.12 12.15 9.57
CA ILE A 152 -6.32 13.01 9.56
C ILE A 152 -6.23 14.08 10.65
N ALA A 153 -5.76 13.72 11.84
CA ALA A 153 -5.55 14.65 12.94
C ALA A 153 -4.35 15.60 12.75
N GLY A 154 -3.62 15.50 11.64
CA GLY A 154 -2.43 16.31 11.36
C GLY A 154 -1.15 15.80 12.04
N ASP A 155 -1.21 14.63 12.68
CA ASP A 155 -0.06 14.00 13.32
C ASP A 155 0.71 13.13 12.31
N VAL A 156 1.59 13.76 11.53
CA VAL A 156 2.44 13.08 10.55
C VAL A 156 3.70 12.56 11.24
N PRO A 157 3.96 11.23 11.19
CA PRO A 157 5.15 10.66 11.83
C PRO A 157 6.45 11.26 11.28
N ALA A 158 7.35 11.69 12.17
CA ALA A 158 8.67 12.21 11.80
C ALA A 158 9.62 11.11 11.28
N ALA A 159 9.33 9.85 11.57
CA ALA A 159 10.05 8.68 11.06
C ALA A 159 9.05 7.58 10.70
N PRO A 160 9.38 6.72 9.71
CA PRO A 160 8.45 5.68 9.25
C PRO A 160 8.08 4.70 10.35
N LEU A 161 6.76 4.54 10.58
CA LEU A 161 6.26 3.51 11.50
C LEU A 161 6.37 2.13 10.85
N ARG A 162 6.63 1.11 11.64
CA ARG A 162 6.58 -0.28 11.19
C ARG A 162 5.17 -0.84 11.41
N LEU A 163 4.44 -1.08 10.31
CA LEU A 163 3.12 -1.68 10.37
C LEU A 163 3.23 -3.20 10.31
N VAL A 164 2.93 -3.85 11.43
CA VAL A 164 2.95 -5.32 11.56
C VAL A 164 1.51 -5.77 11.83
N PRO A 165 0.94 -6.68 11.02
CA PRO A 165 -0.39 -7.23 11.29
C PRO A 165 -0.45 -7.92 12.65
N ALA A 166 -1.55 -7.76 13.37
CA ALA A 166 -1.78 -8.49 14.61
C ALA A 166 -1.70 -10.01 14.34
N GLY A 167 -0.79 -10.70 15.03
CA GLY A 167 -0.60 -12.15 14.89
C GLY A 167 0.58 -12.60 14.03
N SER A 168 1.29 -11.72 13.33
CA SER A 168 2.57 -12.07 12.74
C SER A 168 3.65 -12.13 13.84
N ARG A 169 4.11 -13.36 14.16
CA ARG A 169 5.29 -13.52 15.02
C ARG A 169 6.49 -12.90 14.29
N THR A 170 7.05 -11.85 14.84
CA THR A 170 8.42 -11.46 14.50
C THR A 170 9.31 -12.64 14.83
N ALA A 171 9.94 -13.22 13.83
CA ALA A 171 11.08 -14.10 14.07
C ALA A 171 12.17 -13.21 14.69
N ASP A 172 12.25 -13.27 16.01
CA ASP A 172 13.31 -12.64 16.79
C ASP A 172 14.58 -13.43 16.48
N THR A 173 15.38 -12.90 15.59
CA THR A 173 16.74 -13.40 15.35
C THR A 173 17.64 -12.68 16.34
N SER A 174 17.54 -13.07 17.60
CA SER A 174 18.61 -12.80 18.57
C SER A 174 19.77 -13.72 18.24
N VAL A 175 20.74 -13.19 17.50
CA VAL A 175 22.08 -13.76 17.41
C VAL A 175 22.85 -13.29 18.64
N SER A 176 23.16 -14.25 19.49
CA SER A 176 24.17 -14.12 20.54
C SER A 176 25.56 -14.22 19.94
#